data_14fb47a0c1ac567c9455df183d1edd57
#
_entry.id   14fb47a0c1ac567c9455df183d1edd57
#
_cell.length_a   1.000
_cell.length_b   1.000
_cell.length_c   1.000
_cell.angle_alpha   90.00
_cell.angle_beta   90.00
_cell.angle_gamma   90.00
#
_symmetry.space_group_name_H-M   'P 1'
#
loop_
_entity.id
_entity.type
_entity.pdbx_description
1 polymer ?
#
loop_
_entity_poly.entity_id
_entity_poly.type
_entity_poly.pdbx_seq_one_letter_code
_entity_poly.pdbx_strand_id
1 'polypeptide(L)'
;MAKDTCGSAGVPRQFDRFCQMILKGEVMDYYRHLNYMQQNEIGLSALSEEERKQLYCEDEYEGRDYTVVQAMEYDICVKNSLLAEALDSIAEAGRTVVLLAYYLDMSDAEIAEKMHCVRSTSYRIRKQTLKKIKKRMEALMDEEKAIR
;
A
#
# COMPACT_ATOMS: atom_id res chain seq x y z
N MET A 1 17.13 52.42 -47.85
CA MET A 1 18.19 51.48 -47.39
C MET A 1 18.02 51.29 -45.91
N ALA A 2 17.28 50.29 -45.52
CA ALA A 2 17.08 49.94 -44.11
C ALA A 2 18.10 48.86 -43.77
N LYS A 3 18.86 49.07 -42.70
CA LYS A 3 19.81 48.11 -42.16
C LYS A 3 19.05 47.26 -41.10
N ASP A 4 18.60 46.10 -41.53
CA ASP A 4 18.18 45.04 -40.60
C ASP A 4 19.40 44.22 -40.18
N THR A 5 20.05 44.65 -39.11
CA THR A 5 21.08 43.91 -38.38
C THR A 5 20.80 43.98 -36.88
N CYS A 6 19.72 43.35 -36.48
CA CYS A 6 19.48 43.15 -35.08
C CYS A 6 19.02 41.73 -34.84
N GLY A 7 19.84 40.94 -34.17
CA GLY A 7 19.32 39.95 -33.30
C GLY A 7 19.75 38.48 -33.42
N SER A 8 20.57 38.05 -34.39
CA SER A 8 20.87 36.60 -34.43
C SER A 8 22.02 36.13 -33.52
N ALA A 9 22.86 37.05 -33.06
CA ALA A 9 24.01 36.70 -32.20
C ALA A 9 23.67 36.67 -30.69
N GLY A 10 22.53 37.21 -30.27
CA GLY A 10 22.12 37.24 -28.86
C GLY A 10 21.46 35.93 -28.38
N VAL A 11 20.69 35.31 -29.27
CA VAL A 11 19.93 34.08 -28.93
C VAL A 11 20.83 32.88 -28.57
N PRO A 12 21.91 32.58 -29.34
CA PRO A 12 22.82 31.49 -28.98
C PRO A 12 23.50 31.70 -27.63
N ARG A 13 23.89 32.95 -27.31
CA ARG A 13 24.53 33.24 -26.02
C ARG A 13 23.56 33.13 -24.84
N GLN A 14 22.30 33.54 -25.05
CA GLN A 14 21.25 33.37 -24.02
C GLN A 14 20.95 31.89 -23.78
N PHE A 15 20.87 31.13 -24.84
CA PHE A 15 20.65 29.66 -24.76
C PHE A 15 21.82 28.95 -24.05
N ASP A 16 23.05 29.28 -24.41
CA ASP A 16 24.24 28.73 -23.77
C ASP A 16 24.28 29.03 -22.27
N ARG A 17 23.98 30.29 -21.90
CA ARG A 17 23.88 30.71 -20.50
C ARG A 17 22.77 29.96 -19.74
N PHE A 18 21.64 29.73 -20.40
CA PHE A 18 20.52 28.98 -19.83
C PHE A 18 20.91 27.51 -19.61
N CYS A 19 21.54 26.87 -20.59
CA CYS A 19 22.04 25.51 -20.44
C CYS A 19 23.07 25.38 -19.31
N GLN A 20 24.02 26.30 -19.20
CA GLN A 20 25.00 26.33 -18.12
C GLN A 20 24.34 26.51 -16.76
N MET A 21 23.28 27.29 -16.65
CA MET A 21 22.54 27.50 -15.39
C MET A 21 21.81 26.23 -14.96
N ILE A 22 21.15 25.54 -15.91
CA ILE A 22 20.47 24.25 -15.63
C ILE A 22 21.50 23.20 -15.21
N LEU A 23 22.58 23.02 -15.97
CA LEU A 23 23.62 22.06 -15.65
C LEU A 23 24.23 22.31 -14.25
N LYS A 24 24.46 23.57 -13.90
CA LYS A 24 24.93 23.91 -12.55
C LYS A 24 23.92 23.54 -11.47
N GLY A 25 22.61 23.79 -11.73
CA GLY A 25 21.53 23.40 -10.84
C GLY A 25 21.51 21.89 -10.59
N GLU A 26 21.50 21.10 -11.66
CA GLU A 26 21.51 19.63 -11.59
C GLU A 26 22.74 19.09 -10.84
N VAL A 27 23.92 19.64 -11.12
CA VAL A 27 25.14 19.26 -10.40
C VAL A 27 25.03 19.56 -8.90
N MET A 28 24.50 20.70 -8.54
CA MET A 28 24.31 21.05 -7.12
C MET A 28 23.29 20.14 -6.43
N ASP A 29 22.20 19.81 -7.11
CA ASP A 29 21.20 18.90 -6.56
C ASP A 29 21.71 17.47 -6.44
N TYR A 30 22.52 17.01 -7.40
CA TYR A 30 23.24 15.74 -7.32
C TYR A 30 24.16 15.69 -6.09
N TYR A 31 24.98 16.72 -5.83
CA TYR A 31 25.83 16.77 -4.67
C TYR A 31 25.05 16.85 -3.35
N ARG A 32 23.93 17.55 -3.32
CA ARG A 32 23.03 17.57 -2.15
C ARG A 32 22.46 16.17 -1.88
N HIS A 33 22.06 15.48 -2.92
CA HIS A 33 21.57 14.10 -2.81
C HIS A 33 22.65 13.15 -2.30
N LEU A 34 23.87 13.23 -2.83
CA LEU A 34 25.01 12.43 -2.35
C LEU A 34 25.32 12.71 -0.87
N ASN A 35 25.33 13.96 -0.47
CA ASN A 35 25.56 14.32 0.93
C ASN A 35 24.45 13.81 1.83
N TYR A 36 23.21 13.88 1.39
CA TYR A 36 22.07 13.32 2.11
C TYR A 36 22.21 11.79 2.30
N MET A 37 22.53 11.07 1.24
CA MET A 37 22.77 9.63 1.31
C MET A 37 23.92 9.29 2.27
N GLN A 38 25.06 9.98 2.17
CA GLN A 38 26.21 9.75 3.04
C GLN A 38 25.91 10.00 4.53
N GLN A 39 24.99 10.94 4.83
CA GLN A 39 24.63 11.27 6.21
C GLN A 39 23.52 10.39 6.78
N ASN A 40 22.63 9.85 5.94
CA ASN A 40 21.43 9.17 6.38
C ASN A 40 21.38 7.69 5.99
N GLU A 41 22.27 7.23 5.13
CA GLU A 41 22.29 5.84 4.67
C GLU A 41 23.61 5.17 5.07
N ILE A 42 23.50 4.02 5.71
CA ILE A 42 24.62 3.16 6.03
C ILE A 42 24.47 1.86 5.26
N GLY A 43 25.50 1.47 4.52
CA GLY A 43 25.47 0.18 3.80
C GLY A 43 25.34 -0.99 4.78
N LEU A 44 24.54 -1.98 4.46
CA LEU A 44 24.31 -3.17 5.29
C LEU A 44 25.61 -3.89 5.65
N SER A 45 26.62 -3.79 4.79
CA SER A 45 27.96 -4.35 5.01
C SER A 45 28.79 -3.58 6.06
N ALA A 46 28.45 -2.33 6.33
CA ALA A 46 29.14 -1.48 7.30
C ALA A 46 28.55 -1.58 8.72
N LEU A 47 27.38 -2.24 8.86
CA LEU A 47 26.75 -2.48 10.15
C LEU A 47 27.51 -3.59 10.93
N SER A 48 27.67 -3.38 12.22
CA SER A 48 28.13 -4.41 13.16
C SER A 48 27.11 -5.56 13.27
N GLU A 49 27.55 -6.71 13.78
CA GLU A 49 26.61 -7.83 14.00
C GLU A 49 25.51 -7.50 15.01
N GLU A 50 25.80 -6.64 15.99
CA GLU A 50 24.82 -6.20 16.99
C GLU A 50 23.74 -5.32 16.36
N GLU A 51 24.13 -4.38 15.50
CA GLU A 51 23.21 -3.52 14.75
C GLU A 51 22.39 -4.33 13.75
N ARG A 52 22.98 -5.33 13.08
CA ARG A 52 22.25 -6.25 12.20
C ARG A 52 21.19 -7.06 12.94
N LYS A 53 21.48 -7.50 14.17
CA LYS A 53 20.50 -8.20 15.02
C LYS A 53 19.34 -7.31 15.42
N GLN A 54 19.55 -6.00 15.56
CA GLN A 54 18.47 -5.05 15.82
C GLN A 54 17.57 -4.81 14.58
N LEU A 55 18.10 -5.02 13.37
CA LEU A 55 17.33 -4.97 12.13
C LEU A 55 16.60 -6.30 11.83
N TYR A 56 16.90 -7.36 12.59
CA TYR A 56 16.23 -8.64 12.46
C TYR A 56 14.79 -8.50 12.96
N CYS A 57 13.86 -8.57 12.04
CA CYS A 57 12.45 -8.77 12.34
C CYS A 57 12.19 -10.26 12.13
N GLU A 58 11.86 -10.98 13.18
CA GLU A 58 11.34 -12.33 13.02
C GLU A 58 10.05 -12.23 12.21
N ASP A 59 10.03 -12.88 11.06
CA ASP A 59 8.76 -13.08 10.37
C ASP A 59 7.88 -13.93 11.29
N GLU A 60 6.88 -13.31 11.88
CA GLU A 60 5.92 -13.95 12.80
C GLU A 60 5.05 -15.03 12.13
N TYR A 61 5.57 -15.64 11.05
CA TYR A 61 4.86 -16.68 10.27
C TYR A 61 4.89 -18.05 10.89
N GLU A 62 5.84 -18.33 11.79
CA GLU A 62 5.91 -19.61 12.49
C GLU A 62 5.15 -19.56 13.81
N GLY A 63 3.97 -20.12 13.84
CA GLY A 63 3.28 -20.55 15.07
C GLY A 63 2.17 -19.68 15.61
N ARG A 64 1.66 -18.69 14.87
CA ARG A 64 0.46 -17.95 15.31
C ARG A 64 -0.80 -18.51 14.66
N ASP A 65 -1.80 -18.69 15.50
CA ASP A 65 -3.13 -19.15 15.14
C ASP A 65 -3.74 -18.25 14.06
N TYR A 66 -3.67 -18.70 12.81
CA TYR A 66 -4.48 -18.13 11.76
C TYR A 66 -5.64 -19.08 11.48
N THR A 67 -6.81 -18.50 11.29
CA THR A 67 -7.99 -19.22 10.89
C THR A 67 -8.09 -19.21 9.38
N VAL A 68 -8.17 -20.38 8.76
CA VAL A 68 -8.43 -20.49 7.32
C VAL A 68 -9.91 -20.31 7.08
N VAL A 69 -10.28 -19.30 6.32
CA VAL A 69 -11.66 -19.02 5.92
C VAL A 69 -11.79 -19.23 4.42
N GLN A 70 -12.68 -20.14 4.04
CA GLN A 70 -12.94 -20.44 2.63
C GLN A 70 -13.82 -19.36 1.98
N ALA A 71 -13.41 -18.91 0.79
CA ALA A 71 -14.18 -18.03 -0.07
C ALA A 71 -14.14 -18.55 -1.50
N MET A 72 -15.21 -19.21 -1.94
CA MET A 72 -15.27 -19.93 -3.23
C MET A 72 -14.15 -20.97 -3.36
N GLU A 73 -13.24 -20.76 -4.31
CA GLU A 73 -12.08 -21.64 -4.61
C GLU A 73 -10.81 -21.25 -3.82
N TYR A 74 -10.89 -20.21 -2.94
CA TYR A 74 -9.73 -19.67 -2.25
C TYR A 74 -9.76 -19.98 -0.76
N ASP A 75 -8.65 -20.46 -0.24
CA ASP A 75 -8.39 -20.61 1.19
C ASP A 75 -7.63 -19.38 1.69
N ILE A 76 -8.27 -18.57 2.51
CA ILE A 76 -7.74 -17.28 2.96
C ILE A 76 -7.36 -17.35 4.43
N CYS A 77 -6.09 -17.08 4.75
CA CYS A 77 -5.57 -17.07 6.12
C CYS A 77 -5.88 -15.74 6.81
N VAL A 78 -6.70 -15.78 7.84
CA VAL A 78 -7.05 -14.62 8.66
C VAL A 78 -6.28 -14.67 9.97
N LYS A 79 -5.36 -13.73 10.20
CA LYS A 79 -4.49 -13.71 11.38
C LYS A 79 -5.20 -13.27 12.67
N ASN A 80 -6.25 -12.47 12.56
CA ASN A 80 -6.97 -11.93 13.71
C ASN A 80 -8.14 -12.83 14.07
N SER A 81 -8.10 -13.45 15.26
CA SER A 81 -9.13 -14.37 15.75
C SER A 81 -10.51 -13.70 15.88
N LEU A 82 -10.56 -12.45 16.35
CA LEU A 82 -11.82 -11.70 16.47
C LEU A 82 -12.42 -11.42 15.09
N LEU A 83 -11.58 -11.12 14.11
CA LEU A 83 -12.03 -10.92 12.73
C LEU A 83 -12.53 -12.24 12.13
N ALA A 84 -11.85 -13.36 12.38
CA ALA A 84 -12.27 -14.68 11.92
C ALA A 84 -13.63 -15.04 12.50
N GLU A 85 -13.84 -14.84 13.80
CA GLU A 85 -15.12 -15.07 14.47
C GLU A 85 -16.23 -14.15 13.94
N ALA A 86 -15.89 -12.87 13.72
CA ALA A 86 -16.84 -11.93 13.11
C ALA A 86 -17.24 -12.34 11.69
N LEU A 87 -16.29 -12.85 10.88
CA LEU A 87 -16.54 -13.35 9.54
C LEU A 87 -17.43 -14.61 9.55
N ASP A 88 -17.23 -15.51 10.49
CA ASP A 88 -18.04 -16.72 10.63
C ASP A 88 -19.50 -16.41 11.01
N SER A 89 -19.73 -15.34 11.74
CA SER A 89 -21.10 -14.91 12.10
C SER A 89 -21.88 -14.31 10.92
N ILE A 90 -21.26 -14.11 9.75
CA ILE A 90 -21.86 -13.45 8.60
C ILE A 90 -22.25 -14.47 7.53
N ALA A 91 -23.34 -14.15 6.81
CA ALA A 91 -23.80 -14.95 5.69
C ALA A 91 -22.69 -15.13 4.62
N GLU A 92 -22.56 -16.35 4.09
CA GLU A 92 -21.51 -16.75 3.15
C GLU A 92 -21.30 -15.77 2.00
N ALA A 93 -22.36 -15.34 1.34
CA ALA A 93 -22.27 -14.39 0.22
C ALA A 93 -21.60 -13.04 0.62
N GLY A 94 -21.88 -12.55 1.83
CA GLY A 94 -21.26 -11.33 2.34
C GLY A 94 -19.78 -11.55 2.69
N ARG A 95 -19.48 -12.65 3.37
CA ARG A 95 -18.13 -13.07 3.72
C ARG A 95 -17.27 -13.20 2.47
N THR A 96 -17.74 -13.92 1.46
CA THR A 96 -17.05 -14.10 0.18
C THR A 96 -16.74 -12.77 -0.49
N VAL A 97 -17.70 -11.86 -0.62
CA VAL A 97 -17.47 -10.53 -1.24
C VAL A 97 -16.38 -9.74 -0.52
N VAL A 98 -16.39 -9.75 0.82
CA VAL A 98 -15.39 -9.03 1.61
C VAL A 98 -14.01 -9.66 1.47
N LEU A 99 -13.91 -10.98 1.53
CA LEU A 99 -12.65 -11.69 1.40
C LEU A 99 -12.03 -11.49 0.00
N LEU A 100 -12.82 -11.59 -1.07
CA LEU A 100 -12.35 -11.33 -2.44
C LEU A 100 -11.89 -9.89 -2.62
N ALA A 101 -12.60 -8.92 -2.03
CA ALA A 101 -12.27 -7.51 -2.19
C ALA A 101 -11.01 -7.07 -1.42
N TYR A 102 -10.78 -7.60 -0.21
CA TYR A 102 -9.74 -7.09 0.70
C TYR A 102 -8.53 -7.99 0.87
N TYR A 103 -8.65 -9.27 0.57
CA TYR A 103 -7.52 -10.21 0.62
C TYR A 103 -6.98 -10.55 -0.77
N LEU A 104 -7.83 -10.50 -1.79
CA LEU A 104 -7.44 -10.78 -3.17
C LEU A 104 -7.46 -9.53 -4.06
N ASP A 105 -7.70 -8.35 -3.48
CA ASP A 105 -7.71 -7.04 -4.16
C ASP A 105 -8.61 -6.99 -5.42
N MET A 106 -9.68 -7.81 -5.45
CA MET A 106 -10.60 -7.84 -6.58
C MET A 106 -11.52 -6.62 -6.58
N SER A 107 -11.73 -6.07 -7.76
CA SER A 107 -12.71 -5.00 -7.96
C SER A 107 -14.17 -5.50 -7.84
N ASP A 108 -15.11 -4.59 -7.53
CA ASP A 108 -16.53 -4.95 -7.44
C ASP A 108 -17.08 -5.50 -8.78
N ALA A 109 -16.45 -5.22 -9.92
CA ALA A 109 -16.81 -5.75 -11.22
C ALA A 109 -16.40 -7.22 -11.38
N GLU A 110 -15.17 -7.55 -11.03
CA GLU A 110 -14.63 -8.92 -11.06
C GLU A 110 -15.36 -9.84 -10.07
N ILE A 111 -15.64 -9.33 -8.86
CA ILE A 111 -16.44 -10.07 -7.87
C ILE A 111 -17.85 -10.33 -8.39
N ALA A 112 -18.47 -9.33 -9.04
CA ALA A 112 -19.79 -9.48 -9.60
C ALA A 112 -19.85 -10.53 -10.71
N GLU A 113 -18.81 -10.60 -11.55
CA GLU A 113 -18.69 -11.62 -12.59
C GLU A 113 -18.55 -13.02 -11.97
N LYS A 114 -17.66 -13.20 -10.99
CA LYS A 114 -17.48 -14.49 -10.27
C LYS A 114 -18.74 -14.94 -9.53
N MET A 115 -19.48 -14.03 -8.95
CA MET A 115 -20.71 -14.32 -8.19
C MET A 115 -21.98 -14.28 -9.07
N HIS A 116 -21.86 -14.11 -10.38
CA HIS A 116 -22.98 -14.02 -11.32
C HIS A 116 -24.04 -12.97 -10.92
N CYS A 117 -23.57 -11.81 -10.47
CA CYS A 117 -24.43 -10.70 -10.06
C CYS A 117 -24.03 -9.38 -10.76
N VAL A 118 -24.78 -8.31 -10.57
CA VAL A 118 -24.40 -7.00 -11.12
C VAL A 118 -23.44 -6.27 -10.15
N ARG A 119 -22.54 -5.46 -10.70
CA ARG A 119 -21.53 -4.69 -9.93
C ARG A 119 -22.13 -3.89 -8.77
N SER A 120 -23.31 -3.28 -8.97
CA SER A 120 -24.00 -2.50 -7.93
C SER A 120 -24.43 -3.37 -6.74
N THR A 121 -24.76 -4.64 -7.00
CA THR A 121 -25.11 -5.61 -5.95
C THR A 121 -23.88 -6.00 -5.15
N SER A 122 -22.76 -6.32 -5.80
CA SER A 122 -21.47 -6.61 -5.15
C SER A 122 -21.05 -5.45 -4.23
N TYR A 123 -21.04 -4.23 -4.75
CA TYR A 123 -20.74 -3.03 -3.95
C TYR A 123 -21.65 -2.88 -2.73
N ARG A 124 -22.96 -3.06 -2.91
CA ARG A 124 -23.96 -2.96 -1.83
C ARG A 124 -23.74 -4.03 -0.76
N ILE A 125 -23.50 -5.28 -1.17
CA ILE A 125 -23.22 -6.39 -0.25
C ILE A 125 -21.93 -6.09 0.53
N ARG A 126 -20.86 -5.70 -0.14
CA ARG A 126 -19.58 -5.34 0.49
C ARG A 126 -19.78 -4.27 1.56
N LYS A 127 -20.44 -3.16 1.22
CA LYS A 127 -20.66 -2.05 2.14
C LYS A 127 -21.54 -2.43 3.35
N GLN A 128 -22.57 -3.25 3.13
CA GLN A 128 -23.43 -3.72 4.22
C GLN A 128 -22.70 -4.72 5.13
N THR A 129 -21.93 -5.63 4.53
CA THR A 129 -21.16 -6.63 5.27
C THR A 129 -20.09 -5.98 6.13
N LEU A 130 -19.34 -5.00 5.64
CA LEU A 130 -18.37 -4.26 6.44
C LEU A 130 -18.99 -3.62 7.68
N LYS A 131 -20.20 -3.06 7.56
CA LYS A 131 -20.91 -2.50 8.73
C LYS A 131 -21.26 -3.57 9.76
N LYS A 132 -21.64 -4.77 9.29
CA LYS A 132 -21.96 -5.91 10.17
C LYS A 132 -20.70 -6.42 10.87
N ILE A 133 -19.58 -6.58 10.13
CA ILE A 133 -18.28 -7.00 10.67
C ILE A 133 -17.87 -6.01 11.76
N LYS A 134 -17.86 -4.71 11.46
CA LYS A 134 -17.47 -3.69 12.43
C LYS A 134 -18.29 -3.79 13.71
N LYS A 135 -19.62 -3.87 13.59
CA LYS A 135 -20.51 -3.99 14.76
C LYS A 135 -20.24 -5.28 15.56
N ARG A 136 -19.97 -6.40 14.88
CA ARG A 136 -19.69 -7.68 15.59
C ARG A 136 -18.33 -7.63 16.27
N MET A 137 -17.31 -7.07 15.64
CA MET A 137 -15.99 -6.90 16.26
C MET A 137 -16.05 -5.99 17.48
N GLU A 138 -16.79 -4.87 17.42
CA GLU A 138 -17.00 -3.99 18.57
C GLU A 138 -17.64 -4.76 19.74
N ALA A 139 -18.65 -5.58 19.47
CA ALA A 139 -19.29 -6.41 20.49
C ALA A 139 -18.33 -7.44 21.10
N LEU A 140 -17.54 -8.14 20.28
CA LEU A 140 -16.54 -9.12 20.73
C LEU A 140 -15.44 -8.47 21.59
N MET A 141 -14.97 -7.28 21.18
CA MET A 141 -13.99 -6.52 21.96
C MET A 141 -14.53 -6.07 23.33
N ASP A 142 -15.82 -5.76 23.41
CA ASP A 142 -16.46 -5.39 24.69
C ASP A 142 -16.69 -6.63 25.58
N GLU A 143 -17.00 -7.78 24.99
CA GLU A 143 -17.08 -9.08 25.68
C GLU A 143 -15.72 -9.48 26.28
N GLU A 144 -14.60 -9.34 25.52
CA GLU A 144 -13.25 -9.62 26.02
C GLU A 144 -12.85 -8.70 27.20
N LYS A 145 -13.23 -7.42 27.13
CA LYS A 145 -12.96 -6.47 28.22
C LYS A 145 -13.76 -6.77 29.49
N ALA A 146 -14.95 -7.33 29.35
CA ALA A 146 -15.79 -7.70 30.49
C ALA A 146 -15.31 -8.96 31.24
N ILE A 147 -14.48 -9.79 30.59
CA ILE A 147 -13.93 -11.03 31.15
C ILE A 147 -12.60 -10.78 31.89
N ARG A 148 -11.96 -9.63 31.68
CA ARG A 148 -10.71 -9.22 32.35
C ARG A 148 -10.99 -8.40 33.61
#